data_40e24e4bbe856e08a86611a7aeda38c7
#
_entry.id   40e24e4bbe856e08a86611a7aeda38c7
#
_cell.length_a   1.000
_cell.length_b   1.000
_cell.length_c   1.000
_cell.angle_alpha   90.00
_cell.angle_beta   90.00
_cell.angle_gamma   90.00
#
_symmetry.space_group_name_H-M   'P 1'
#
loop_
_entity.id
_entity.type
_entity.pdbx_description
1 polymer ?
#
loop_
_entity_poly.entity_id
_entity_poly.type
_entity_poly.pdbx_seq_one_letter_code
_entity_poly.pdbx_strand_id
1 'polypeptide(L)'
;MPTINQLIRNERKKVIKKSKSPALVSCPQRRGVCTRVYTTTPKKPNSALRKVAKVRLTSGFEVISYIGGEGHNLQEHSIVLVRGGRIKDLPGVKYHIVRGALDTAGVANRTVARSKYGTKRPKK
;
A
#
# COMPACT_ATOMS: atom_id res chain seq x y z
N MET A 1 -2.98 -10.07 37.15
CA MET A 1 -2.57 -11.48 37.10
C MET A 1 -3.74 -12.37 37.46
N PRO A 2 -4.07 -13.36 36.64
CA PRO A 2 -5.12 -14.30 37.00
C PRO A 2 -4.67 -15.22 38.12
N THR A 3 -5.61 -15.58 38.97
CA THR A 3 -5.37 -16.54 40.04
C THR A 3 -5.45 -17.97 39.52
N ILE A 4 -4.95 -18.94 40.29
CA ILE A 4 -5.01 -20.38 39.93
C ILE A 4 -6.46 -20.80 39.70
N ASN A 5 -7.38 -20.33 40.53
CA ASN A 5 -8.80 -20.67 40.36
C ASN A 5 -9.40 -20.12 39.08
N GLN A 6 -8.95 -18.95 38.63
CA GLN A 6 -9.39 -18.37 37.37
C GLN A 6 -8.86 -19.15 36.18
N LEU A 7 -7.62 -19.65 36.26
CA LEU A 7 -7.03 -20.48 35.19
C LEU A 7 -7.68 -21.85 35.07
N ILE A 8 -8.22 -22.40 36.17
CA ILE A 8 -8.97 -23.64 36.14
C ILE A 8 -10.29 -23.46 35.37
N ARG A 9 -10.93 -22.31 35.53
CA ARG A 9 -12.20 -22.01 34.84
C ARG A 9 -11.98 -21.66 33.39
N ASN A 10 -10.94 -20.88 33.11
CA ASN A 10 -10.67 -20.35 31.77
C ASN A 10 -9.22 -20.65 31.39
N GLU A 11 -9.03 -21.34 30.29
CA GLU A 11 -7.71 -21.62 29.78
C GLU A 11 -7.04 -20.33 29.27
N ARG A 12 -5.71 -20.33 29.29
CA ARG A 12 -4.95 -19.22 28.71
C ARG A 12 -5.10 -19.28 27.19
N LYS A 13 -5.51 -18.15 26.62
CA LYS A 13 -5.61 -18.04 25.17
C LYS A 13 -4.46 -17.17 24.66
N LYS A 14 -3.80 -17.67 23.62
CA LYS A 14 -2.80 -16.86 22.94
C LYS A 14 -3.46 -15.68 22.25
N VAL A 15 -2.92 -14.50 22.49
CA VAL A 15 -3.38 -13.31 21.76
C VAL A 15 -2.84 -13.40 20.34
N ILE A 16 -3.75 -13.46 19.38
CA ILE A 16 -3.38 -13.48 17.98
C ILE A 16 -3.20 -12.05 17.51
N LYS A 17 -1.98 -11.73 17.09
CA LYS A 17 -1.68 -10.40 16.60
C LYS A 17 -2.18 -10.27 15.16
N LYS A 18 -3.10 -9.34 14.97
CA LYS A 18 -3.69 -9.09 13.65
C LYS A 18 -2.69 -8.37 12.76
N SER A 19 -2.51 -8.88 11.54
CA SER A 19 -1.65 -8.22 10.57
C SER A 19 -2.28 -6.90 10.11
N LYS A 20 -1.43 -5.89 9.92
CA LYS A 20 -1.86 -4.60 9.36
C LYS A 20 -1.97 -4.64 7.84
N SER A 21 -1.47 -5.70 7.21
CA SER A 21 -1.50 -5.86 5.75
C SER A 21 -2.10 -7.20 5.36
N PRO A 22 -3.41 -7.41 5.60
CA PRO A 22 -4.02 -8.71 5.36
C PRO A 22 -4.02 -9.16 3.90
N ALA A 23 -3.93 -8.23 2.96
CA ALA A 23 -3.88 -8.55 1.53
C ALA A 23 -2.52 -9.10 1.08
N LEU A 24 -1.48 -8.95 1.91
CA LEU A 24 -0.11 -9.41 1.59
C LEU A 24 0.30 -10.55 2.51
N VAL A 25 -0.40 -11.68 2.39
CA VAL A 25 -0.11 -12.86 3.21
C VAL A 25 1.08 -13.61 2.64
N SER A 26 2.12 -13.77 3.45
CA SER A 26 3.35 -14.51 3.11
C SER A 26 4.07 -13.99 1.85
N CYS A 27 3.93 -12.70 1.55
CA CYS A 27 4.61 -12.10 0.40
C CYS A 27 4.89 -10.62 0.68
N PRO A 28 6.05 -10.10 0.22
CA PRO A 28 6.35 -8.67 0.39
C PRO A 28 5.57 -7.77 -0.56
N GLN A 29 5.24 -8.28 -1.76
CA GLN A 29 4.44 -7.54 -2.75
C GLN A 29 3.46 -8.49 -3.43
N ARG A 30 2.46 -7.90 -4.07
CA ARG A 30 1.46 -8.67 -4.82
C ARG A 30 1.03 -7.88 -6.05
N ARG A 31 0.87 -8.58 -7.16
CA ARG A 31 0.38 -7.98 -8.40
C ARG A 31 -1.13 -7.76 -8.34
N GLY A 32 -1.59 -6.70 -8.96
CA GLY A 32 -3.02 -6.42 -9.06
C GLY A 32 -3.35 -5.58 -10.28
N VAL A 33 -4.64 -5.39 -10.50
CA VAL A 33 -5.17 -4.60 -11.62
C VAL A 33 -5.90 -3.40 -11.03
N CYS A 34 -5.60 -2.20 -11.55
CA CYS A 34 -6.30 -0.99 -11.14
C CYS A 34 -7.75 -1.02 -11.61
N THR A 35 -8.69 -0.95 -10.68
CA THR A 35 -10.12 -0.86 -11.02
C THR A 35 -10.57 0.59 -11.10
N ARG A 36 -9.88 1.49 -10.39
CA ARG A 36 -10.18 2.91 -10.41
C ARG A 36 -8.95 3.69 -9.97
N VAL A 37 -8.66 4.77 -10.67
CA VAL A 37 -7.58 5.71 -10.29
C VAL A 37 -8.20 7.07 -10.03
N TYR A 38 -7.93 7.64 -8.85
CA TYR A 38 -8.54 8.89 -8.45
C TYR A 38 -7.66 9.63 -7.46
N THR A 39 -8.10 10.81 -7.04
CA THR A 39 -7.43 11.59 -6.02
C THR A 39 -8.29 11.66 -4.78
N THR A 40 -7.64 11.81 -3.62
CA THR A 40 -8.35 11.93 -2.36
C THR A 40 -7.67 12.97 -1.49
N THR A 41 -8.45 13.63 -0.64
CA THR A 41 -7.89 14.59 0.31
C THR A 41 -7.43 13.87 1.57
N PRO A 42 -6.32 14.31 2.20
CA PRO A 42 -5.91 13.74 3.47
C PRO A 42 -6.81 14.22 4.61
N LYS A 43 -6.70 13.58 5.75
CA LYS A 43 -7.42 14.02 6.93
C LYS A 43 -6.81 15.31 7.49
N LYS A 44 -7.61 16.09 8.22
CA LYS A 44 -7.14 17.31 8.86
C LYS A 44 -5.93 17.04 9.78
N PRO A 45 -4.97 17.94 9.92
CA PRO A 45 -4.94 19.32 9.39
C PRO A 45 -4.35 19.46 7.98
N ASN A 46 -4.06 18.37 7.29
CA ASN A 46 -3.40 18.41 5.99
C ASN A 46 -4.41 18.66 4.86
N SER A 47 -3.93 19.27 3.79
CA SER A 47 -4.72 19.55 2.60
C SER A 47 -3.87 19.33 1.36
N ALA A 48 -4.35 18.53 0.43
CA ALA A 48 -3.67 18.24 -0.84
C ALA A 48 -4.55 17.33 -1.68
N LEU A 49 -4.12 17.06 -2.90
CA LEU A 49 -4.74 16.04 -3.74
C LEU A 49 -3.80 14.84 -3.79
N ARG A 50 -4.09 13.84 -2.99
CA ARG A 50 -3.29 12.61 -2.94
C ARG A 50 -3.76 11.64 -4.02
N LYS A 51 -2.81 11.11 -4.79
CA LYS A 51 -3.12 10.18 -5.89
C LYS A 51 -3.20 8.77 -5.34
N VAL A 52 -4.34 8.12 -5.55
CA VAL A 52 -4.56 6.75 -5.09
C VAL A 52 -5.21 5.93 -6.19
N ALA A 53 -5.10 4.61 -6.07
CA ALA A 53 -5.72 3.68 -6.98
C ALA A 53 -6.40 2.57 -6.20
N LYS A 54 -7.59 2.20 -6.63
CA LYS A 54 -8.28 1.04 -6.12
C LYS A 54 -7.80 -0.15 -6.94
N VAL A 55 -7.15 -1.12 -6.29
CA VAL A 55 -6.48 -2.23 -6.96
C VAL A 55 -7.07 -3.56 -6.52
N ARG A 56 -7.40 -4.40 -7.49
CA ARG A 56 -7.83 -5.77 -7.22
C ARG A 56 -6.60 -6.67 -7.32
N LEU A 57 -6.22 -7.26 -6.20
CA LEU A 57 -5.03 -8.09 -6.11
C LEU A 57 -5.28 -9.51 -6.59
N THR A 58 -4.22 -10.21 -6.98
CA THR A 58 -4.31 -11.63 -7.37
C THR A 58 -4.77 -12.53 -6.22
N SER A 59 -4.62 -12.07 -4.98
CA SER A 59 -5.13 -12.77 -3.79
C SER A 59 -6.65 -12.66 -3.62
N GLY A 60 -7.32 -11.86 -4.45
CA GLY A 60 -8.76 -11.65 -4.38
C GLY A 60 -9.19 -10.44 -3.57
N PHE A 61 -8.26 -9.80 -2.86
CA PHE A 61 -8.57 -8.59 -2.11
C PHE A 61 -8.59 -7.36 -3.01
N GLU A 62 -9.50 -6.46 -2.72
CA GLU A 62 -9.55 -5.15 -3.36
C GLU A 62 -9.12 -4.11 -2.34
N VAL A 63 -8.05 -3.37 -2.65
CA VAL A 63 -7.44 -2.44 -1.70
C VAL A 63 -7.21 -1.08 -2.35
N ILE A 64 -7.12 -0.05 -1.51
CA ILE A 64 -6.75 1.29 -1.95
C ILE A 64 -5.26 1.47 -1.68
N SER A 65 -4.50 1.77 -2.73
CA SER A 65 -3.05 1.91 -2.66
C SER A 65 -2.63 3.31 -3.07
N TYR A 66 -1.62 3.84 -2.38
CA TYR A 66 -1.08 5.17 -2.68
C TYR A 66 -0.09 5.11 -3.84
N ILE A 67 -0.20 6.07 -4.75
CA ILE A 67 0.74 6.22 -5.86
C ILE A 67 1.77 7.27 -5.46
N GLY A 68 3.02 6.83 -5.19
CA GLY A 68 4.09 7.72 -4.75
C GLY A 68 4.68 8.56 -5.87
N GLY A 69 5.36 9.66 -5.51
CA GLY A 69 6.06 10.52 -6.44
C GLY A 69 5.17 11.54 -7.12
N GLU A 70 5.77 12.31 -8.01
CA GLU A 70 5.07 13.35 -8.77
C GLU A 70 4.63 12.81 -10.13
N GLY A 71 3.31 12.78 -10.35
CA GLY A 71 2.75 12.30 -11.60
C GLY A 71 2.82 10.80 -11.78
N HIS A 72 1.96 10.27 -12.62
CA HIS A 72 1.92 8.85 -12.94
C HIS A 72 1.22 8.66 -14.28
N ASN A 73 1.35 7.45 -14.83
CA ASN A 73 0.69 7.07 -16.08
C ASN A 73 -0.39 6.02 -15.88
N LEU A 74 -0.82 5.81 -14.64
CA LEU A 74 -1.80 4.78 -14.32
C LEU A 74 -3.21 5.18 -14.76
N GLN A 75 -3.95 4.20 -15.22
CA GLN A 75 -5.34 4.35 -15.62
C GLN A 75 -6.08 3.07 -15.28
N GLU A 76 -7.38 3.05 -15.50
CA GLU A 76 -8.19 1.86 -15.28
C GLU A 76 -7.64 0.69 -16.08
N HIS A 77 -7.59 -0.49 -15.48
CA HIS A 77 -7.05 -1.73 -16.03
C HIS A 77 -5.54 -1.81 -16.13
N SER A 78 -4.80 -0.85 -15.58
CA SER A 78 -3.34 -0.95 -15.49
C SER A 78 -2.93 -2.03 -14.50
N ILE A 79 -1.90 -2.81 -14.85
CA ILE A 79 -1.36 -3.84 -13.96
C ILE A 79 -0.27 -3.20 -13.10
N VAL A 80 -0.38 -3.37 -11.78
CA VAL A 80 0.53 -2.74 -10.81
C VAL A 80 1.04 -3.76 -9.81
N LEU A 81 2.16 -3.41 -9.18
CA LEU A 81 2.71 -4.17 -8.07
C LEU A 81 2.47 -3.39 -6.79
N VAL A 82 1.85 -4.02 -5.80
CA VAL A 82 1.46 -3.40 -4.53
C VAL A 82 2.33 -3.93 -3.40
N ARG A 83 2.86 -3.04 -2.58
CA ARG A 83 3.61 -3.39 -1.38
C ARG A 83 2.92 -2.85 -0.14
N GLY A 84 3.33 -3.33 1.04
CA GLY A 84 2.83 -2.81 2.29
C GLY A 84 3.35 -1.41 2.60
N GLY A 85 2.72 -0.77 3.55
CA GLY A 85 3.06 0.57 4.00
C GLY A 85 1.82 1.47 3.94
N ARG A 86 1.37 1.92 5.09
CA ARG A 86 0.19 2.78 5.12
C ARG A 86 0.56 4.25 4.98
N ILE A 87 -0.42 5.05 4.59
CA ILE A 87 -0.31 6.50 4.56
C ILE A 87 -1.06 7.03 5.78
N LYS A 88 -0.34 7.74 6.65
CA LYS A 88 -0.92 8.27 7.88
C LYS A 88 -2.03 9.31 7.60
N ASP A 89 -1.86 10.11 6.56
CA ASP A 89 -2.79 11.17 6.18
C ASP A 89 -4.07 10.65 5.51
N LEU A 90 -4.05 9.42 5.01
CA LEU A 90 -5.16 8.87 4.23
C LEU A 90 -5.77 7.68 4.97
N PRO A 91 -6.99 7.83 5.50
CA PRO A 91 -7.63 6.71 6.18
C PRO A 91 -7.97 5.58 5.20
N GLY A 92 -7.72 4.33 5.63
CA GLY A 92 -8.00 3.16 4.81
C GLY A 92 -6.95 2.83 3.76
N VAL A 93 -5.94 3.66 3.57
CA VAL A 93 -4.85 3.40 2.63
C VAL A 93 -3.70 2.72 3.36
N LYS A 94 -3.56 1.41 3.19
CA LYS A 94 -2.58 0.58 3.89
C LYS A 94 -1.46 0.09 3.00
N TYR A 95 -1.46 0.46 1.73
CA TYR A 95 -0.55 -0.09 0.74
C TYR A 95 -0.02 1.00 -0.17
N HIS A 96 1.08 0.70 -0.85
CA HIS A 96 1.70 1.57 -1.85
C HIS A 96 1.84 0.83 -3.17
N ILE A 97 1.74 1.54 -4.28
CA ILE A 97 2.08 1.01 -5.60
C ILE A 97 3.59 1.22 -5.83
N VAL A 98 4.28 0.16 -6.29
CA VAL A 98 5.71 0.23 -6.57
C VAL A 98 5.92 0.91 -7.92
N ARG A 99 6.67 2.02 -7.92
CA ARG A 99 6.98 2.76 -9.15
C ARG A 99 8.10 2.06 -9.94
N GLY A 100 7.98 2.08 -11.26
CA GLY A 100 8.98 1.46 -12.13
C GLY A 100 8.80 -0.03 -12.33
N ALA A 101 7.67 -0.61 -11.90
CA ALA A 101 7.37 -2.03 -12.05
C ALA A 101 6.06 -2.21 -12.81
N LEU A 102 5.99 -3.26 -13.62
CA LEU A 102 4.80 -3.58 -14.42
C LEU A 102 4.36 -2.37 -15.26
N ASP A 103 3.09 -1.99 -15.20
CA ASP A 103 2.56 -0.86 -15.99
C ASP A 103 2.82 0.51 -15.36
N THR A 104 3.39 0.56 -14.17
CA THR A 104 3.68 1.83 -13.48
C THR A 104 5.04 2.35 -13.90
N ALA A 105 5.08 3.48 -14.60
CA ALA A 105 6.34 4.13 -14.96
C ALA A 105 7.00 4.73 -13.73
N GLY A 106 8.34 4.86 -13.76
CA GLY A 106 9.06 5.59 -12.73
C GLY A 106 8.76 7.08 -12.78
N VAL A 107 9.17 7.80 -11.75
CA VAL A 107 8.98 9.25 -11.69
C VAL A 107 9.93 9.92 -12.68
N ALA A 108 9.39 10.74 -13.59
CA ALA A 108 10.18 11.42 -14.59
C ALA A 108 11.06 12.51 -13.96
N ASN A 109 12.26 12.68 -14.52
CA ASN A 109 13.20 13.75 -14.13
C ASN A 109 13.62 13.75 -12.66
N ARG A 110 13.47 12.63 -11.99
CA ARG A 110 13.88 12.53 -10.59
C ARG A 110 15.36 12.15 -10.50
N THR A 111 16.11 12.89 -9.69
CA THR A 111 17.56 12.69 -9.54
C THR A 111 17.95 12.18 -8.16
N VAL A 112 17.08 12.36 -7.16
CA VAL A 112 17.33 11.97 -5.76
C VAL A 112 16.39 10.83 -5.37
N ALA A 113 16.90 9.85 -4.60
CA ALA A 113 16.14 8.70 -4.12
C ALA A 113 15.44 7.93 -5.27
N ARG A 114 16.16 7.75 -6.37
CA ARG A 114 15.62 7.14 -7.59
C ARG A 114 15.13 5.70 -7.37
N SER A 115 15.77 4.95 -6.49
CA SER A 115 15.38 3.56 -6.23
C SER A 115 13.98 3.46 -5.62
N LYS A 116 13.57 4.45 -4.86
CA LYS A 116 12.24 4.47 -4.23
C LYS A 116 11.12 4.79 -5.23
N TYR A 117 11.47 5.44 -6.33
CA TYR A 117 10.49 5.91 -7.32
C TYR A 117 10.71 5.31 -8.70
N GLY A 118 11.54 4.29 -8.80
CA GLY A 118 11.73 3.55 -10.03
C GLY A 118 12.35 4.33 -11.18
N THR A 119 13.17 5.30 -10.88
CA THR A 119 13.80 6.16 -11.89
C THR A 119 15.20 5.67 -12.24
N LYS A 120 15.48 5.57 -13.53
CA LYS A 120 16.79 5.18 -14.01
C LYS A 120 17.80 6.31 -13.82
N ARG A 121 19.10 5.93 -13.75
CA ARG A 121 20.17 6.91 -13.64
C ARG A 121 20.14 7.87 -14.83
N PRO A 122 20.14 9.18 -14.60
CA PRO A 122 20.18 10.13 -15.71
C PRO A 122 21.46 9.98 -16.52
N LYS A 123 21.36 10.00 -17.82
CA LYS A 123 22.53 10.03 -18.70
C LYS A 123 23.08 11.45 -18.74
N LYS A 124 24.38 11.55 -18.62
CA LYS A 124 25.05 12.83 -18.80
C LYS A 124 25.21 13.15 -20.28
#